data_61fcc8a27df126f1fbc8758719fa91ff
#
_entry.id   61fcc8a27df126f1fbc8758719fa91ff
#
_cell.length_a   1.000
_cell.length_b   1.000
_cell.length_c   1.000
_cell.angle_alpha   90.00
_cell.angle_beta   90.00
_cell.angle_gamma   90.00
#
_symmetry.space_group_name_H-M   'P 1'
#
loop_
_entity.id
_entity.type
_entity.pdbx_description
1 polymer ?
#
loop_
_entity_poly.entity_id
_entity_poly.type
_entity_poly.pdbx_seq_one_letter_code
_entity_poly.pdbx_strand_id
1 'polypeptide(L)'
;MALIFEWDNRKAKKNIVNHKVSFDEASTIFADLLSSTIYDPLHSSPDEERFVTIGSSYRGKILAVVHCDRGDAIRIISARVATRKERKTYEESN
;
A
#
# COMPACT_ATOMS: atom_id res chain seq x y z
N MET A 1 -4.30 -18.92 -3.45
CA MET A 1 -3.26 -18.45 -4.39
C MET A 1 -2.39 -17.40 -3.73
N ALA A 2 -1.10 -17.47 -4.01
CA ALA A 2 -0.19 -16.45 -3.48
C ALA A 2 -0.32 -15.16 -4.29
N LEU A 3 -0.25 -14.01 -3.60
CA LEU A 3 -0.19 -12.72 -4.27
C LEU A 3 1.22 -12.50 -4.82
N ILE A 4 1.29 -11.89 -5.98
CA ILE A 4 2.55 -11.56 -6.64
C ILE A 4 2.71 -10.04 -6.56
N PHE A 5 3.88 -9.60 -6.06
CA PHE A 5 4.17 -8.18 -5.96
C PHE A 5 5.34 -7.82 -6.86
N GLU A 6 5.29 -6.61 -7.40
CA GLU A 6 6.41 -6.05 -8.13
C GLU A 6 6.59 -4.58 -7.78
N TRP A 7 7.77 -4.06 -8.01
CA TRP A 7 8.06 -2.64 -7.81
C TRP A 7 9.37 -2.26 -8.46
N ASP A 8 9.56 -0.96 -8.59
CA ASP A 8 10.81 -0.38 -9.10
C ASP A 8 11.78 -0.25 -7.92
N ASN A 9 12.99 -0.82 -8.06
CA ASN A 9 13.99 -0.81 -6.99
C ASN A 9 14.45 0.58 -6.58
N ARG A 10 14.46 1.52 -7.50
CA ARG A 10 14.85 2.91 -7.20
C ARG A 10 13.80 3.56 -6.32
N LYS A 11 12.52 3.34 -6.65
CA LYS A 11 11.41 3.83 -5.83
C LYS A 11 11.40 3.20 -4.46
N ALA A 12 11.73 1.91 -4.37
CA ALA A 12 11.79 1.19 -3.09
C ALA A 12 12.83 1.82 -2.17
N LYS A 13 14.02 2.10 -2.70
CA LYS A 13 15.09 2.75 -1.91
C LYS A 13 14.70 4.15 -1.47
N LYS A 14 14.14 4.92 -2.39
CA LYS A 14 13.71 6.28 -2.10
C LYS A 14 12.61 6.29 -1.04
N ASN A 15 11.72 5.32 -1.09
CA ASN A 15 10.64 5.20 -0.13
C ASN A 15 11.15 4.96 1.28
N ILE A 16 12.19 4.14 1.45
CA ILE A 16 12.81 3.91 2.75
C ILE A 16 13.41 5.22 3.30
N VAL A 17 14.07 5.99 2.43
CA VAL A 17 14.65 7.28 2.84
C VAL A 17 13.56 8.27 3.25
N ASN A 18 12.50 8.37 2.45
CA ASN A 18 11.46 9.38 2.67
C ASN A 18 10.44 9.02 3.74
N HIS A 19 10.10 7.74 3.87
CA HIS A 19 9.00 7.31 4.72
C HIS A 19 9.36 6.23 5.74
N LYS A 20 10.60 5.73 5.71
CA LYS A 20 11.07 4.69 6.62
C LYS A 20 10.27 3.38 6.52
N VAL A 21 9.71 3.10 5.35
CA VAL A 21 8.91 1.91 5.09
C VAL A 21 9.49 1.21 3.87
N SER A 22 9.79 -0.08 4.00
CA SER A 22 10.23 -0.89 2.87
C SER A 22 9.02 -1.39 2.10
N PHE A 23 9.20 -1.67 0.81
CA PHE A 23 8.12 -2.25 0.02
C PHE A 23 7.86 -3.70 0.41
N ASP A 24 8.88 -4.39 0.98
CA ASP A 24 8.68 -5.72 1.54
C ASP A 24 7.67 -5.67 2.70
N GLU A 25 7.85 -4.74 3.62
CA GLU A 25 6.91 -4.58 4.71
C GLU A 25 5.55 -4.14 4.18
N ALA A 26 5.52 -3.22 3.23
CA ALA A 26 4.28 -2.73 2.62
C ALA A 26 3.45 -3.86 2.02
N SER A 27 4.10 -4.84 1.38
CA SER A 27 3.39 -5.95 0.76
C SER A 27 2.63 -6.80 1.78
N THR A 28 3.07 -6.81 3.03
CA THR A 28 2.43 -7.65 4.06
C THR A 28 1.06 -7.16 4.48
N ILE A 29 0.71 -5.89 4.22
CA ILE A 29 -0.63 -5.42 4.57
C ILE A 29 -1.73 -6.10 3.76
N PHE A 30 -1.39 -6.64 2.59
CA PHE A 30 -2.36 -7.32 1.74
C PHE A 30 -2.80 -8.67 2.30
N ALA A 31 -2.11 -9.18 3.32
CA ALA A 31 -2.52 -10.37 4.07
C ALA A 31 -3.43 -10.02 5.24
N ASP A 32 -3.60 -8.75 5.56
CA ASP A 32 -4.48 -8.29 6.62
C ASP A 32 -5.93 -8.36 6.14
N LEU A 33 -6.73 -9.24 6.72
CA LEU A 33 -8.12 -9.43 6.33
C LEU A 33 -8.97 -8.18 6.61
N LEU A 34 -8.50 -7.28 7.45
CA LEU A 34 -9.19 -6.06 7.81
C LEU A 34 -8.74 -4.88 6.97
N SER A 35 -7.84 -5.09 6.01
CA SER A 35 -7.38 -4.01 5.14
C SER A 35 -8.51 -3.46 4.28
N SER A 36 -8.41 -2.18 3.93
CA SER A 36 -9.41 -1.49 3.14
C SER A 36 -8.74 -0.83 1.94
N THR A 37 -9.29 -1.06 0.76
CA THR A 37 -8.76 -0.52 -0.50
C THR A 37 -9.74 0.46 -1.09
N ILE A 38 -9.26 1.64 -1.44
CA ILE A 38 -10.05 2.67 -2.10
C ILE A 38 -9.37 3.12 -3.38
N TYR A 39 -10.19 3.54 -4.36
CA TYR A 39 -9.71 4.12 -5.59
C TYR A 39 -9.11 5.50 -5.32
N ASP A 40 -7.96 5.79 -5.94
CA ASP A 40 -7.29 7.09 -5.80
C ASP A 40 -7.40 7.89 -7.10
N PRO A 41 -8.41 8.76 -7.24
CA PRO A 41 -8.58 9.51 -8.47
C PRO A 41 -7.50 10.55 -8.71
N LEU A 42 -6.85 11.03 -7.65
CA LEU A 42 -5.82 12.08 -7.77
C LEU A 42 -4.54 11.56 -8.43
N HIS A 43 -4.23 10.29 -8.23
CA HIS A 43 -3.00 9.69 -8.75
C HIS A 43 -3.27 8.72 -9.90
N SER A 44 -4.53 8.59 -10.32
CA SER A 44 -4.89 7.73 -11.44
C SER A 44 -4.87 8.50 -12.74
N SER A 45 -4.64 7.77 -13.84
CA SER A 45 -4.71 8.31 -15.20
C SER A 45 -5.61 7.38 -16.01
N PRO A 46 -6.02 7.79 -17.25
CA PRO A 46 -6.80 6.89 -18.10
C PRO A 46 -6.11 5.55 -18.38
N ASP A 47 -4.76 5.55 -18.36
CA ASP A 47 -3.98 4.35 -18.66
C ASP A 47 -3.62 3.54 -17.42
N GLU A 48 -3.74 4.12 -16.23
CA GLU A 48 -3.35 3.44 -14.99
C GLU A 48 -4.22 3.87 -13.82
N GLU A 49 -5.01 2.94 -13.32
CA GLU A 49 -5.83 3.18 -12.14
C GLU A 49 -5.02 2.84 -10.89
N ARG A 50 -4.94 3.79 -9.99
CA ARG A 50 -4.22 3.63 -8.73
C ARG A 50 -5.18 3.54 -7.56
N PHE A 51 -4.78 2.74 -6.57
CA PHE A 51 -5.56 2.47 -5.37
C PHE A 51 -4.69 2.71 -4.15
N VAL A 52 -5.33 2.97 -3.02
CA VAL A 52 -4.66 3.05 -1.73
C VAL A 52 -5.26 1.97 -0.84
N THR A 53 -4.41 1.12 -0.29
CA THR A 53 -4.82 0.11 0.69
C THR A 53 -4.27 0.52 2.05
N ILE A 54 -5.16 0.56 3.05
CA ILE A 54 -4.79 0.81 4.45
C ILE A 54 -4.88 -0.52 5.17
N GLY A 55 -3.80 -0.91 5.83
CA GLY A 55 -3.79 -2.19 6.55
C GLY A 55 -2.62 -2.27 7.52
N SER A 56 -2.63 -3.32 8.32
CA SER A 56 -1.58 -3.58 9.30
C SER A 56 -0.48 -4.44 8.69
N SER A 57 0.76 -3.99 8.83
CA SER A 57 1.92 -4.77 8.39
C SER A 57 2.23 -5.88 9.39
N TYR A 58 3.14 -6.78 9.01
CA TYR A 58 3.59 -7.85 9.90
C TYR A 58 4.21 -7.32 11.20
N ARG A 59 4.63 -6.06 11.20
CA ARG A 59 5.19 -5.41 12.40
C ARG A 59 4.12 -4.68 13.23
N GLY A 60 2.87 -4.77 12.80
CA GLY A 60 1.76 -4.11 13.51
C GLY A 60 1.63 -2.64 13.21
N LYS A 61 2.31 -2.13 12.18
CA LYS A 61 2.17 -0.73 11.78
C LYS A 61 1.02 -0.59 10.79
N ILE A 62 0.21 0.42 10.98
CA ILE A 62 -0.85 0.72 10.01
C ILE A 62 -0.23 1.55 8.90
N LEU A 63 -0.24 1.00 7.69
CA LEU A 63 0.38 1.62 6.53
C LEU A 63 -0.66 1.98 5.47
N ALA A 64 -0.34 3.00 4.68
CA ALA A 64 -1.08 3.36 3.48
C ALA A 64 -0.18 3.05 2.28
N VAL A 65 -0.62 2.15 1.43
CA VAL A 65 0.17 1.69 0.28
C VAL A 65 -0.54 2.05 -1.01
N VAL A 66 0.14 2.82 -1.86
CA VAL A 66 -0.37 3.16 -3.20
C VAL A 66 0.09 2.08 -4.16
N HIS A 67 -0.83 1.54 -4.92
CA HIS A 67 -0.54 0.45 -5.84
C HIS A 67 -1.44 0.47 -7.06
N CYS A 68 -1.07 -0.31 -8.06
CA CYS A 68 -1.91 -0.55 -9.23
C CYS A 68 -1.79 -2.03 -9.61
N ASP A 69 -2.76 -2.49 -10.42
CA ASP A 69 -2.73 -3.87 -10.90
C ASP A 69 -1.94 -3.94 -12.20
N ARG A 70 -1.07 -4.93 -12.32
CA ARG A 70 -0.27 -5.21 -13.51
C ARG A 70 -0.38 -6.68 -13.84
N GLY A 71 -1.38 -7.04 -14.68
CA GLY A 71 -1.66 -8.44 -14.95
C GLY A 71 -2.03 -9.18 -13.67
N ASP A 72 -1.26 -10.23 -13.33
CA ASP A 72 -1.49 -11.00 -12.10
C ASP A 72 -0.75 -10.42 -10.90
N ALA A 73 -0.02 -9.33 -11.08
CA ALA A 73 0.80 -8.75 -10.02
C ALA A 73 0.18 -7.46 -9.48
N ILE A 74 0.48 -7.19 -8.22
CA ILE A 74 0.20 -5.90 -7.59
C ILE A 74 1.49 -5.10 -7.63
N ARG A 75 1.47 -3.95 -8.32
CA ARG A 75 2.66 -3.09 -8.38
C ARG A 75 2.58 -2.05 -7.29
N ILE A 76 3.53 -2.13 -6.35
CA ILE A 76 3.63 -1.15 -5.27
C ILE A 76 4.34 0.10 -5.79
N ILE A 77 3.74 1.26 -5.54
CA ILE A 77 4.24 2.55 -6.03
C ILE A 77 4.82 3.38 -4.90
N SER A 78 4.15 3.41 -3.76
CA SER A 78 4.65 4.09 -2.56
C SER A 78 4.01 3.50 -1.32
N ALA A 79 4.66 3.71 -0.18
CA ALA A 79 4.15 3.23 1.10
C ALA A 79 4.57 4.21 2.19
N ARG A 80 3.65 4.47 3.11
CA ARG A 80 3.91 5.35 4.24
C ARG A 80 3.09 4.90 5.44
N VAL A 81 3.46 5.41 6.60
CA VAL A 81 2.63 5.20 7.79
C VAL A 81 1.31 5.94 7.57
N ALA A 82 0.22 5.32 7.95
CA ALA A 82 -1.11 5.92 7.83
C ALA A 82 -1.19 7.22 8.66
N THR A 83 -1.93 8.20 8.14
CA THR A 83 -2.21 9.40 8.92
C THR A 83 -3.12 9.02 10.09
N ARG A 84 -3.23 9.93 11.05
CA ARG A 84 -4.10 9.71 12.20
C ARG A 84 -5.55 9.46 11.77
N LYS A 85 -6.02 10.20 10.79
CA LYS A 85 -7.37 10.03 10.25
C LYS A 85 -7.55 8.68 9.58
N GLU A 86 -6.58 8.27 8.76
CA GLU A 86 -6.62 6.97 8.09
C GLU A 86 -6.60 5.83 9.09
N ARG A 87 -5.73 5.92 10.10
CA ARG A 87 -5.67 4.91 11.16
C ARG A 87 -6.99 4.82 11.90
N LYS A 88 -7.59 5.95 12.24
CA LYS A 88 -8.86 5.98 12.95
C LYS A 88 -9.96 5.30 12.12
N THR A 89 -10.03 5.62 10.83
CA THR A 89 -11.00 5.00 9.93
C THR A 89 -10.79 3.49 9.86
N TYR A 90 -9.54 3.05 9.74
CA TYR A 90 -9.21 1.63 9.74
C TYR A 90 -9.66 0.94 11.03
N GLU A 91 -9.35 1.53 12.17
CA GLU A 91 -9.69 0.96 13.48
C GLU A 91 -11.19 0.94 13.73
N GLU A 92 -11.91 1.97 13.31
CA GLU A 92 -13.35 2.05 13.51
C GLU A 92 -14.14 1.13 12.56
N SER A 93 -13.58 0.81 11.41
CA SER A 93 -14.23 -0.07 10.43
C SER A 93 -14.21 -1.53 10.87
N ASN A 94 -13.45 -1.83 11.88
CA ASN A 94 -13.23 -3.19 12.37
C ASN A 94 -13.58 -3.30 13.87
#